data_d605c73c662aa46d19ebea9500b3ac62
#
_entry.id   d605c73c662aa46d19ebea9500b3ac62
#
_cell.length_a   1.000
_cell.length_b   1.000
_cell.length_c   1.000
_cell.angle_alpha   90.00
_cell.angle_beta   90.00
_cell.angle_gamma   90.00
#
_symmetry.space_group_name_H-M   'P 1'
#
loop_
_entity.id
_entity.type
_entity.pdbx_description
1 polymer ?
#
loop_
_entity_poly.entity_id
_entity_poly.type
_entity_poly.pdbx_seq_one_letter_code
_entity_poly.pdbx_strand_id
1 'polypeptide(L)'
;MFSHMAVMYANALYGRGFVAKGFEALDAIYQQSVDFETSRMYPGIPEYFSQRGRGMYPYLTGSASWYLLTLVTEVFGVRGELGDLVLMPKLRSEQFDEKGRATLHTLFAGRRLKVCYKNPEKLDAGEYGVGNVLINGQNITCTKAEGGVKISRLELMQLPDDVHCLDVVLREKK
;
A
#
# COMPACT_ATOMS: atom_id res chain seq x y z
N MET A 1 20.10 11.61 -8.48
CA MET A 1 18.97 10.70 -8.84
C MET A 1 17.69 11.54 -8.84
N PHE A 2 16.81 11.34 -9.81
CA PHE A 2 15.49 11.98 -9.87
C PHE A 2 14.46 11.04 -9.19
N SER A 3 14.09 11.39 -7.96
CA SER A 3 13.26 10.51 -7.10
C SER A 3 11.86 10.29 -7.66
N HIS A 4 11.26 11.30 -8.29
CA HIS A 4 9.94 11.18 -8.91
C HIS A 4 9.90 10.04 -9.93
N MET A 5 10.85 10.02 -10.88
CA MET A 5 10.92 8.94 -11.88
C MET A 5 11.24 7.58 -11.24
N ALA A 6 12.05 7.57 -10.18
CA ALA A 6 12.37 6.35 -9.47
C ALA A 6 11.12 5.75 -8.77
N VAL A 7 10.27 6.59 -8.17
CA VAL A 7 9.01 6.14 -7.58
C VAL A 7 8.02 5.67 -8.66
N MET A 8 7.91 6.40 -9.79
CA MET A 8 7.08 5.94 -10.93
C MET A 8 7.54 4.59 -11.47
N TYR A 9 8.86 4.38 -11.54
CA TYR A 9 9.43 3.07 -11.91
C TYR A 9 9.04 1.98 -10.91
N ALA A 10 9.15 2.25 -9.60
CA ALA A 10 8.72 1.30 -8.56
C ALA A 10 7.21 0.99 -8.68
N ASN A 11 6.38 1.99 -8.91
CA ASN A 11 4.94 1.82 -9.16
C ASN A 11 4.69 0.87 -10.35
N ALA A 12 5.39 1.09 -11.47
CA ALA A 12 5.26 0.24 -12.65
C ALA A 12 5.72 -1.20 -12.38
N LEU A 13 6.78 -1.41 -11.58
CA LEU A 13 7.22 -2.73 -11.16
C LEU A 13 6.13 -3.45 -10.36
N TYR A 14 5.55 -2.78 -9.37
CA TYR A 14 4.41 -3.31 -8.60
C TYR A 14 3.20 -3.62 -9.50
N GLY A 15 2.86 -2.70 -10.40
CA GLY A 15 1.77 -2.88 -11.36
C GLY A 15 1.96 -4.10 -12.25
N ARG A 16 3.21 -4.45 -12.59
CA ARG A 16 3.58 -5.62 -13.40
C ARG A 16 3.87 -6.89 -12.59
N GLY A 17 3.70 -6.85 -11.26
CA GLY A 17 3.92 -8.01 -10.39
C GLY A 17 5.38 -8.25 -9.99
N PHE A 18 6.32 -7.38 -10.34
CA PHE A 18 7.73 -7.45 -9.90
C PHE A 18 7.88 -6.88 -8.48
N VAL A 19 7.15 -7.46 -7.52
CA VAL A 19 6.99 -6.93 -6.16
C VAL A 19 8.32 -6.73 -5.45
N ALA A 20 9.21 -7.73 -5.46
CA ALA A 20 10.51 -7.63 -4.79
C ALA A 20 11.34 -6.45 -5.30
N LYS A 21 11.40 -6.26 -6.62
CA LYS A 21 12.13 -5.12 -7.22
C LYS A 21 11.45 -3.78 -6.98
N GLY A 22 10.11 -3.76 -6.96
CA GLY A 22 9.34 -2.57 -6.60
C GLY A 22 9.60 -2.16 -5.15
N PHE A 23 9.64 -3.12 -4.23
CA PHE A 23 9.97 -2.90 -2.83
C PHE A 23 11.41 -2.36 -2.67
N GLU A 24 12.41 -3.01 -3.26
CA GLU A 24 13.80 -2.55 -3.24
C GLU A 24 13.93 -1.09 -3.70
N ALA A 25 13.22 -0.71 -4.77
CA ALA A 25 13.27 0.65 -5.28
C ALA A 25 12.61 1.67 -4.34
N LEU A 26 11.46 1.34 -3.73
CA LEU A 26 10.81 2.21 -2.75
C LEU A 26 11.62 2.32 -1.45
N ASP A 27 12.11 1.19 -0.96
CA ASP A 27 12.89 1.15 0.29
C ASP A 27 14.19 1.94 0.15
N ALA A 28 14.91 1.82 -0.97
CA ALA A 28 16.11 2.61 -1.21
C ALA A 28 15.86 4.13 -1.16
N ILE A 29 14.72 4.60 -1.67
CA ILE A 29 14.33 6.01 -1.60
C ILE A 29 14.01 6.40 -0.16
N TYR A 30 13.31 5.54 0.57
CA TYR A 30 12.98 5.76 1.98
C TYR A 30 14.22 5.82 2.84
N GLN A 31 15.10 4.81 2.75
CA GLN A 31 16.36 4.74 3.54
C GLN A 31 17.23 5.96 3.28
N GLN A 32 17.37 6.37 2.01
CA GLN A 32 18.13 7.59 1.69
C GLN A 32 17.48 8.85 2.26
N SER A 33 16.14 8.90 2.30
CA SER A 33 15.42 10.07 2.84
C SER A 33 15.56 10.19 4.35
N VAL A 34 15.52 9.07 5.09
CA VAL A 34 15.59 9.05 6.56
C VAL A 34 17.02 9.08 7.10
N ASP A 35 18.03 8.89 6.27
CA ASP A 35 19.41 9.17 6.60
C ASP A 35 19.62 10.69 6.64
N PHE A 36 19.27 11.32 7.77
CA PHE A 36 19.26 12.78 7.92
C PHE A 36 20.65 13.42 7.86
N GLU A 37 21.68 12.66 8.19
CA GLU A 37 23.06 13.14 8.12
C GLU A 37 23.49 13.40 6.67
N THR A 38 23.06 12.53 5.76
CA THR A 38 23.37 12.62 4.34
C THR A 38 22.32 13.42 3.57
N SER A 39 21.05 13.07 3.73
CA SER A 39 19.96 13.67 2.94
C SER A 39 19.67 15.11 3.32
N ARG A 40 19.82 15.46 4.60
CA ARG A 40 19.39 16.74 5.16
C ARG A 40 17.91 17.01 4.92
N MET A 41 17.12 15.95 4.81
CA MET A 41 15.67 16.00 4.60
C MET A 41 14.94 15.50 5.84
N TYR A 42 14.00 16.30 6.35
CA TYR A 42 13.07 15.87 7.38
C TYR A 42 11.96 16.91 7.59
N PRO A 43 10.72 16.47 7.66
CA PRO A 43 10.21 15.21 7.14
C PRO A 43 9.97 15.32 5.63
N GLY A 44 10.23 14.26 4.87
CA GLY A 44 9.78 14.20 3.49
C GLY A 44 10.69 13.44 2.54
N ILE A 45 10.17 13.23 1.34
CA ILE A 45 10.88 12.64 0.21
C ILE A 45 11.19 13.75 -0.77
N PRO A 46 12.48 14.01 -1.08
CA PRO A 46 12.87 15.10 -1.98
C PRO A 46 12.58 14.71 -3.44
N GLU A 47 12.48 15.72 -4.29
CA GLU A 47 12.34 15.50 -5.73
C GLU A 47 13.63 14.94 -6.35
N TYR A 48 14.80 15.34 -5.81
CA TYR A 48 16.11 14.91 -6.28
C TYR A 48 17.02 14.53 -5.13
N PHE A 49 17.93 13.59 -5.39
CA PHE A 49 19.14 13.41 -4.59
C PHE A 49 20.37 13.78 -5.42
N SER A 50 21.27 14.59 -4.84
CA SER A 50 22.57 14.90 -5.44
C SER A 50 23.46 13.66 -5.50
N GLN A 51 24.60 13.75 -6.18
CA GLN A 51 25.61 12.68 -6.19
C GLN A 51 26.14 12.30 -4.80
N ARG A 52 26.06 13.23 -3.85
CA ARG A 52 26.48 13.03 -2.45
C ARG A 52 25.32 12.59 -1.55
N GLY A 53 24.17 12.25 -2.10
CA GLY A 53 22.99 11.79 -1.35
C GLY A 53 22.15 12.91 -0.71
N ARG A 54 22.53 14.19 -0.85
CA ARG A 54 21.74 15.31 -0.31
C ARG A 54 20.43 15.46 -1.06
N GLY A 55 19.31 15.55 -0.32
CA GLY A 55 18.01 15.86 -0.86
C GLY A 55 17.89 17.30 -1.33
N MET A 56 17.17 17.50 -2.43
CA MET A 56 16.92 18.81 -3.06
C MET A 56 15.45 18.90 -3.44
N TYR A 57 14.90 20.12 -3.43
CA TYR A 57 13.47 20.38 -3.64
C TYR A 57 12.61 19.62 -2.63
N PRO A 58 12.57 20.13 -1.36
CA PRO A 58 11.88 19.43 -0.27
C PRO A 58 10.37 19.66 -0.22
N TYR A 59 9.85 20.59 -1.01
CA TYR A 59 8.47 21.08 -0.88
C TYR A 59 7.61 20.73 -2.09
N LEU A 60 6.39 20.23 -1.83
CA LEU A 60 5.42 19.81 -2.87
C LEU A 60 6.03 18.86 -3.92
N THR A 61 6.75 17.83 -3.45
CA THR A 61 7.45 16.94 -4.38
C THR A 61 6.48 15.96 -5.07
N GLY A 62 6.64 15.78 -6.38
CA GLY A 62 5.95 14.74 -7.13
C GLY A 62 6.36 13.34 -6.64
N SER A 63 7.61 13.18 -6.20
CA SER A 63 8.10 11.94 -5.62
C SER A 63 7.34 11.53 -4.37
N ALA A 64 7.07 12.44 -3.42
CA ALA A 64 6.31 12.12 -2.22
C ALA A 64 4.86 11.75 -2.53
N SER A 65 4.22 12.46 -3.46
CA SER A 65 2.85 12.17 -3.89
C SER A 65 2.75 10.80 -4.55
N TRP A 66 3.66 10.46 -5.46
CA TRP A 66 3.71 9.16 -6.11
C TRP A 66 4.10 8.04 -5.14
N TYR A 67 4.95 8.34 -4.15
CA TYR A 67 5.31 7.38 -3.11
C TYR A 67 4.07 6.95 -2.31
N LEU A 68 3.29 7.93 -1.81
CA LEU A 68 2.04 7.66 -1.11
C LEU A 68 1.02 6.95 -2.00
N LEU A 69 0.86 7.38 -3.25
CA LEU A 69 -0.01 6.73 -4.22
C LEU A 69 0.39 5.26 -4.40
N THR A 70 1.68 4.98 -4.60
CA THR A 70 2.19 3.62 -4.78
C THR A 70 1.97 2.76 -3.54
N LEU A 71 2.22 3.30 -2.34
CA LEU A 71 1.94 2.59 -1.09
C LEU A 71 0.46 2.21 -0.99
N VAL A 72 -0.44 3.14 -1.20
CA VAL A 72 -1.89 2.89 -1.05
C VAL A 72 -2.40 1.94 -2.13
N THR A 73 -2.12 2.24 -3.41
CA THR A 73 -2.79 1.55 -4.52
C THR A 73 -2.11 0.26 -4.96
N GLU A 74 -0.79 0.16 -4.79
CA GLU A 74 -0.03 -1.00 -5.23
C GLU A 74 0.45 -1.87 -4.06
N VAL A 75 1.11 -1.29 -3.05
CA VAL A 75 1.66 -2.07 -1.93
C VAL A 75 0.53 -2.61 -1.04
N PHE A 76 -0.30 -1.71 -0.50
CA PHE A 76 -1.50 -2.11 0.24
C PHE A 76 -2.64 -2.59 -0.67
N GLY A 77 -2.58 -2.24 -1.96
CA GLY A 77 -3.54 -2.68 -2.96
C GLY A 77 -4.97 -2.19 -2.70
N VAL A 78 -5.12 -1.02 -2.08
CA VAL A 78 -6.42 -0.41 -1.79
C VAL A 78 -6.74 0.61 -2.88
N ARG A 79 -7.63 0.27 -3.80
CA ARG A 79 -7.94 1.12 -4.95
C ARG A 79 -9.40 1.02 -5.38
N GLY A 80 -9.84 1.97 -6.19
CA GLY A 80 -11.16 1.96 -6.82
C GLY A 80 -11.13 1.32 -8.20
N GLU A 81 -12.16 0.55 -8.53
CA GLU A 81 -12.41 0.04 -9.87
C GLU A 81 -13.90 0.13 -10.18
N LEU A 82 -14.27 0.98 -11.13
CA LEU A 82 -15.66 1.27 -11.50
C LEU A 82 -16.56 1.66 -10.30
N GLY A 83 -15.97 2.29 -9.29
CA GLY A 83 -16.65 2.71 -8.07
C GLY A 83 -16.55 1.73 -6.91
N ASP A 84 -16.27 0.46 -7.14
CA ASP A 84 -16.09 -0.57 -6.11
C ASP A 84 -14.69 -0.49 -5.48
N LEU A 85 -14.55 -0.96 -4.25
CA LEU A 85 -13.28 -1.07 -3.55
C LEU A 85 -12.60 -2.39 -3.91
N VAL A 86 -11.40 -2.31 -4.44
CA VAL A 86 -10.53 -3.47 -4.68
C VAL A 86 -9.50 -3.58 -3.57
N LEU A 87 -9.33 -4.78 -3.02
CA LEU A 87 -8.28 -5.14 -2.07
C LEU A 87 -7.37 -6.20 -2.72
N MET A 88 -6.17 -5.78 -3.09
CA MET A 88 -5.17 -6.62 -3.78
C MET A 88 -3.76 -6.32 -3.22
N PRO A 89 -3.49 -6.72 -1.96
CA PRO A 89 -2.20 -6.44 -1.33
C PRO A 89 -1.04 -7.14 -2.03
N LYS A 90 0.08 -6.44 -2.09
CA LYS A 90 1.37 -6.93 -2.59
C LYS A 90 2.45 -6.70 -1.52
N LEU A 91 2.10 -6.98 -0.27
CA LEU A 91 2.97 -6.83 0.89
C LEU A 91 3.94 -8.02 0.99
N ARG A 92 5.21 -7.74 1.20
CA ARG A 92 6.19 -8.75 1.52
C ARG A 92 6.09 -9.15 2.99
N SER A 93 6.53 -10.35 3.33
CA SER A 93 6.48 -10.87 4.71
C SER A 93 7.13 -9.94 5.73
N GLU A 94 8.20 -9.26 5.37
CA GLU A 94 8.94 -8.29 6.21
C GLU A 94 8.19 -6.95 6.44
N GLN A 95 7.11 -6.67 5.71
CA GLN A 95 6.29 -5.46 5.86
C GLN A 95 5.15 -5.62 6.88
N PHE A 96 5.03 -6.80 7.48
CA PHE A 96 4.07 -7.05 8.56
C PHE A 96 4.75 -6.88 9.93
N ASP A 97 3.96 -6.47 10.92
CA ASP A 97 4.40 -6.39 12.31
C ASP A 97 4.67 -7.80 12.89
N GLU A 98 5.19 -7.87 14.13
CA GLU A 98 5.47 -9.12 14.84
C GLU A 98 4.24 -10.04 14.97
N LYS A 99 3.03 -9.45 14.93
CA LYS A 99 1.75 -10.16 14.98
C LYS A 99 1.22 -10.53 13.60
N GLY A 100 2.02 -10.34 12.55
CA GLY A 100 1.63 -10.60 11.16
C GLY A 100 0.57 -9.63 10.64
N ARG A 101 0.59 -8.36 11.04
CA ARG A 101 -0.40 -7.36 10.62
C ARG A 101 0.24 -6.20 9.89
N ALA A 102 -0.43 -5.72 8.84
CA ALA A 102 -0.13 -4.46 8.17
C ALA A 102 -1.41 -3.63 8.08
N THR A 103 -1.36 -2.36 8.48
CA THR A 103 -2.56 -1.52 8.62
C THR A 103 -2.42 -0.24 7.81
N LEU A 104 -3.48 0.10 7.09
CA LEU A 104 -3.64 1.35 6.35
C LEU A 104 -4.91 2.07 6.81
N HIS A 105 -4.80 3.37 7.11
CA HIS A 105 -5.94 4.24 7.29
C HIS A 105 -6.16 5.06 6.00
N THR A 106 -7.36 5.00 5.44
CA THR A 106 -7.68 5.67 4.17
C THR A 106 -9.13 6.13 4.12
N LEU A 107 -9.44 6.93 3.11
CA LEU A 107 -10.80 7.36 2.78
C LEU A 107 -11.19 6.72 1.44
N PHE A 108 -12.34 6.04 1.40
CA PHE A 108 -12.89 5.50 0.17
C PHE A 108 -14.41 5.68 0.11
N ALA A 109 -14.93 6.18 -1.00
CA ALA A 109 -16.36 6.46 -1.20
C ALA A 109 -17.00 7.27 -0.05
N GLY A 110 -16.26 8.22 0.53
CA GLY A 110 -16.70 9.03 1.67
C GLY A 110 -16.69 8.29 3.01
N ARG A 111 -16.17 7.07 3.09
CA ARG A 111 -16.06 6.29 4.34
C ARG A 111 -14.61 6.22 4.81
N ARG A 112 -14.40 6.43 6.11
CA ARG A 112 -13.09 6.27 6.76
C ARG A 112 -12.85 4.79 7.02
N LEU A 113 -11.82 4.25 6.41
CA LEU A 113 -11.49 2.82 6.47
C LEU A 113 -10.16 2.61 7.18
N LYS A 114 -10.15 1.67 8.13
CA LYS A 114 -8.95 1.07 8.68
C LYS A 114 -8.82 -0.34 8.09
N VAL A 115 -8.00 -0.49 7.06
CA VAL A 115 -7.74 -1.78 6.42
C VAL A 115 -6.59 -2.46 7.15
N CYS A 116 -6.82 -3.64 7.72
CA CYS A 116 -5.83 -4.44 8.42
C CYS A 116 -5.66 -5.79 7.72
N TYR A 117 -4.55 -5.98 7.05
CA TYR A 117 -4.15 -7.27 6.51
C TYR A 117 -3.55 -8.14 7.62
N LYS A 118 -4.02 -9.39 7.71
CA LYS A 118 -3.54 -10.40 8.65
C LYS A 118 -2.90 -11.55 7.88
N ASN A 119 -1.61 -11.76 8.10
CA ASN A 119 -0.78 -12.77 7.45
C ASN A 119 -0.24 -13.75 8.49
N PRO A 120 -1.10 -14.66 9.02
CA PRO A 120 -0.71 -15.57 10.11
C PRO A 120 0.35 -16.58 9.68
N GLU A 121 0.42 -16.89 8.39
CA GLU A 121 1.33 -17.88 7.82
C GLU A 121 2.66 -17.27 7.36
N LYS A 122 2.82 -15.94 7.51
CA LYS A 122 4.03 -15.18 7.14
C LYS A 122 4.45 -15.37 5.68
N LEU A 123 3.47 -15.50 4.80
CA LEU A 123 3.66 -15.68 3.37
C LEU A 123 4.18 -14.41 2.70
N ASP A 124 4.93 -14.56 1.63
CA ASP A 124 5.40 -13.43 0.83
C ASP A 124 4.40 -13.06 -0.28
N ALA A 125 4.55 -11.86 -0.84
CA ALA A 125 3.73 -11.44 -1.98
C ALA A 125 3.86 -12.41 -3.14
N GLY A 126 2.70 -12.87 -3.65
CA GLY A 126 2.66 -13.91 -4.67
C GLY A 126 2.29 -15.30 -4.14
N GLU A 127 2.61 -15.61 -2.89
CA GLU A 127 2.29 -16.88 -2.24
C GLU A 127 0.89 -16.87 -1.62
N TYR A 128 0.40 -15.70 -1.20
CA TYR A 128 -0.93 -15.55 -0.61
C TYR A 128 -1.96 -14.96 -1.57
N GLY A 129 -3.23 -15.21 -1.24
CA GLY A 129 -4.39 -14.50 -1.76
C GLY A 129 -5.25 -13.97 -0.63
N VAL A 130 -6.26 -13.16 -0.95
CA VAL A 130 -7.26 -12.71 0.02
C VAL A 130 -8.22 -13.87 0.30
N GLY A 131 -8.23 -14.35 1.53
CA GLY A 131 -9.10 -15.43 1.98
C GLY A 131 -10.46 -14.91 2.44
N ASN A 132 -10.49 -14.21 3.55
CA ASN A 132 -11.72 -13.72 4.17
C ASN A 132 -11.64 -12.23 4.48
N VAL A 133 -12.76 -11.52 4.33
CA VAL A 133 -12.88 -10.09 4.65
C VAL A 133 -14.03 -9.89 5.62
N LEU A 134 -13.73 -9.14 6.71
CA LEU A 134 -14.73 -8.74 7.68
C LEU A 134 -14.81 -7.21 7.73
N ILE A 135 -16.00 -6.67 7.81
CA ILE A 135 -16.22 -5.26 8.18
C ILE A 135 -16.79 -5.22 9.59
N ASN A 136 -16.12 -4.51 10.49
CA ASN A 136 -16.50 -4.37 11.91
C ASN A 136 -16.78 -5.75 12.59
N GLY A 137 -15.97 -6.76 12.24
CA GLY A 137 -16.09 -8.12 12.75
C GLY A 137 -17.16 -9.00 12.08
N GLN A 138 -17.92 -8.48 11.12
CA GLN A 138 -18.93 -9.24 10.38
C GLN A 138 -18.38 -9.64 9.00
N ASN A 139 -18.56 -10.91 8.63
CA ASN A 139 -18.19 -11.38 7.30
C ASN A 139 -19.00 -10.66 6.22
N ILE A 140 -18.34 -10.28 5.15
CA ILE A 140 -18.98 -9.68 3.98
C ILE A 140 -18.77 -10.54 2.74
N THR A 141 -19.70 -10.43 1.81
CA THR A 141 -19.57 -11.07 0.51
C THR A 141 -18.68 -10.22 -0.39
N CYS A 142 -17.57 -10.80 -0.83
CA CYS A 142 -16.69 -10.19 -1.82
C CYS A 142 -16.78 -10.93 -3.14
N THR A 143 -16.72 -10.20 -4.25
CA THR A 143 -16.52 -10.80 -5.57
C THR A 143 -15.02 -10.99 -5.82
N LYS A 144 -14.65 -12.06 -6.55
CA LYS A 144 -13.27 -12.27 -6.95
C LYS A 144 -12.85 -11.21 -7.96
N ALA A 145 -11.64 -10.66 -7.75
CA ALA A 145 -10.93 -9.84 -8.72
C ALA A 145 -9.62 -10.53 -9.09
N GLU A 146 -9.01 -10.15 -10.19
CA GLU A 146 -7.69 -10.69 -10.58
C GLU A 146 -6.63 -10.31 -9.52
N GLY A 147 -6.17 -11.30 -8.77
CA GLY A 147 -5.19 -11.15 -7.69
C GLY A 147 -5.73 -10.63 -6.35
N GLY A 148 -7.05 -10.46 -6.20
CA GLY A 148 -7.64 -9.93 -4.98
C GLY A 148 -9.14 -10.14 -4.88
N VAL A 149 -9.81 -9.24 -4.16
CA VAL A 149 -11.26 -9.23 -3.99
C VAL A 149 -11.83 -7.82 -4.19
N LYS A 150 -13.09 -7.76 -4.52
CA LYS A 150 -13.84 -6.53 -4.73
C LYS A 150 -15.03 -6.46 -3.78
N ILE A 151 -15.19 -5.31 -3.13
CA ILE A 151 -16.32 -4.96 -2.27
C ILE A 151 -17.17 -3.93 -3.01
N SER A 152 -18.46 -4.17 -3.10
CA SER A 152 -19.38 -3.28 -3.79
C SER A 152 -19.42 -1.89 -3.11
N ARG A 153 -19.39 -0.84 -3.93
CA ARG A 153 -19.63 0.52 -3.46
C ARG A 153 -20.95 0.65 -2.68
N LEU A 154 -21.99 -0.06 -3.11
CA LEU A 154 -23.30 0.01 -2.46
C LEU A 154 -23.23 -0.49 -1.02
N GLU A 155 -22.49 -1.57 -0.73
CA GLU A 155 -22.28 -2.06 0.63
C GLU A 155 -21.55 -1.02 1.49
N LEU A 156 -20.50 -0.41 0.93
CA LEU A 156 -19.74 0.63 1.66
C LEU A 156 -20.60 1.86 1.95
N MET A 157 -21.45 2.28 1.03
CA MET A 157 -22.31 3.44 1.21
C MET A 157 -23.42 3.23 2.25
N GLN A 158 -23.78 1.99 2.56
CA GLN A 158 -24.73 1.66 3.63
C GLN A 158 -24.13 1.79 5.04
N LEU A 159 -22.80 1.83 5.14
CA LEU A 159 -22.13 2.02 6.42
C LEU A 159 -22.39 3.42 6.96
N PRO A 160 -22.56 3.59 8.28
CA PRO A 160 -22.71 4.90 8.91
C PRO A 160 -21.46 5.78 8.72
N ASP A 161 -21.55 7.07 9.04
CA ASP A 161 -20.41 7.98 8.99
C ASP A 161 -19.53 7.80 10.24
N ASP A 162 -18.72 6.75 10.23
CA ASP A 162 -17.75 6.41 11.29
C ASP A 162 -16.49 5.80 10.67
N VAL A 163 -15.55 5.39 11.51
CA VAL A 163 -14.37 4.61 11.10
C VAL A 163 -14.72 3.13 11.08
N HIS A 164 -14.57 2.50 9.90
CA HIS A 164 -14.85 1.09 9.72
C HIS A 164 -13.57 0.27 9.64
N CYS A 165 -13.50 -0.80 10.44
CA CYS A 165 -12.39 -1.74 10.41
C CYS A 165 -12.65 -2.84 9.36
N LEU A 166 -11.78 -2.92 8.36
CA LEU A 166 -11.72 -4.01 7.38
C LEU A 166 -10.60 -4.96 7.78
N ASP A 167 -10.94 -6.10 8.33
CA ASP A 167 -10.00 -7.18 8.60
C ASP A 167 -9.92 -8.11 7.38
N VAL A 168 -8.74 -8.19 6.79
CA VAL A 168 -8.47 -8.95 5.56
C VAL A 168 -7.50 -10.08 5.88
N VAL A 169 -7.97 -11.30 5.89
CA VAL A 169 -7.14 -12.48 6.21
C VAL A 169 -6.50 -13.00 4.92
N LEU A 170 -5.18 -13.06 4.92
CA LEU A 170 -4.40 -13.62 3.82
C LEU A 170 -4.21 -15.13 4.05
N ARG A 171 -4.25 -15.91 2.99
CA ARG A 171 -4.11 -17.36 2.99
C ARG A 171 -3.25 -17.80 1.82
N GLU A 172 -2.59 -18.93 1.94
CA GLU A 172 -1.87 -19.54 0.84
C GLU A 172 -2.76 -19.71 -0.40
N LYS A 173 -2.22 -19.38 -1.56
CA LYS A 173 -2.91 -19.63 -2.84
C LYS A 173 -2.99 -21.13 -3.09
N LYS A 174 -4.20 -21.62 -3.29
CA LYS A 174 -4.45 -22.98 -3.75
C LYS A 174 -4.32 -23.06 -5.25
#